data_0c530108e1c704684ad11dfad8bef73f
#
_entry.id   0c530108e1c704684ad11dfad8bef73f
#
_cell.length_a   1.000
_cell.length_b   1.000
_cell.length_c   1.000
_cell.angle_alpha   90.00
_cell.angle_beta   90.00
_cell.angle_gamma   90.00
#
_symmetry.space_group_name_H-M   'P 1'
#
loop_
_entity.id
_entity.type
_entity.pdbx_description
1 polymer ?
#
loop_
_entity_poly.entity_id
_entity_poly.type
_entity_poly.pdbx_seq_one_letter_code
_entity_poly.pdbx_strand_id
1 'polypeptide(L)'
;MKKILLLATGGTIASRPTAAGGLAPAITSEELLACVPELADLCEVSAVQVFNLDSTNVGPAQWQSIVRCIKENYDACDGFVIAHGTDTMAYTAAALSYMVQNSAKPVVLTGSQKSIYNRDTDARNNLYRAFVYAVSDGAWGVQLVFDNKVILGTRARKTRTRSFNAFSSID
;
A
#
# COMPACT_ATOMS: atom_id res chain seq x y z
N MET A 1 -5.20 -19.55 8.70
CA MET A 1 -5.38 -18.18 8.19
C MET A 1 -4.22 -17.86 7.24
N LYS A 2 -4.46 -17.07 6.19
CA LYS A 2 -3.37 -16.60 5.31
C LYS A 2 -2.47 -15.63 6.07
N LYS A 3 -1.18 -15.64 5.75
CA LYS A 3 -0.16 -14.74 6.34
C LYS A 3 0.13 -13.60 5.36
N ILE A 4 -0.19 -12.39 5.75
CA ILE A 4 0.01 -11.20 4.92
C ILE A 4 1.03 -10.27 5.58
N LEU A 5 2.03 -9.85 4.80
CA LEU A 5 3.03 -8.88 5.22
C LEU A 5 2.62 -7.48 4.76
N LEU A 6 2.51 -6.55 5.70
CA LEU A 6 2.40 -5.12 5.42
C LEU A 6 3.80 -4.52 5.25
N LEU A 7 4.07 -3.95 4.08
CA LEU A 7 5.27 -3.15 3.81
C LEU A 7 4.88 -1.66 3.90
N ALA A 8 5.37 -0.96 4.90
CA ALA A 8 5.13 0.46 5.05
C ALA A 8 6.28 1.26 4.39
N THR A 9 5.92 2.23 3.55
CA THR A 9 6.87 3.06 2.80
C THR A 9 6.74 4.56 3.10
N GLY A 10 5.82 4.96 3.98
CA GLY A 10 5.51 6.34 4.30
C GLY A 10 4.28 6.85 3.54
N GLY A 11 4.37 8.05 2.99
CA GLY A 11 3.26 8.72 2.31
C GLY A 11 2.22 9.34 3.24
N THR A 12 1.17 9.92 2.67
CA THR A 12 0.11 10.62 3.43
C THR A 12 -0.60 9.73 4.42
N ILE A 13 -0.81 8.45 4.11
CA ILE A 13 -1.45 7.49 5.01
C ILE A 13 -0.72 7.42 6.36
N ALA A 14 0.61 7.49 6.34
CA ALA A 14 1.50 7.40 7.48
C ALA A 14 2.00 8.78 7.96
N SER A 15 1.33 9.88 7.64
CA SER A 15 1.80 11.23 7.93
C SER A 15 1.10 11.84 9.14
N ARG A 16 1.85 12.69 9.86
CA ARG A 16 1.34 13.54 10.95
C ARG A 16 1.60 15.02 10.61
N PRO A 17 0.79 15.95 11.16
CA PRO A 17 1.08 17.36 11.09
C PRO A 17 2.44 17.68 11.74
N THR A 18 3.22 18.55 11.10
CA THR A 18 4.50 19.04 11.63
C THR A 18 4.35 20.40 12.28
N ALA A 19 5.26 20.75 13.20
CA ALA A 19 5.28 22.05 13.85
C ALA A 19 5.50 23.23 12.87
N ALA A 20 6.15 22.96 11.73
CA ALA A 20 6.38 23.95 10.68
C ALA A 20 5.20 24.10 9.68
N GLY A 21 4.09 23.41 9.91
CA GLY A 21 2.99 23.25 8.97
C GLY A 21 3.26 22.18 7.92
N GLY A 22 2.20 21.62 7.35
CA GLY A 22 2.31 20.49 6.40
C GLY A 22 2.25 19.12 7.08
N LEU A 23 2.48 18.08 6.29
CA LEU A 23 2.47 16.68 6.73
C LEU A 23 3.85 16.06 6.47
N ALA A 24 4.32 15.22 7.39
CA ALA A 24 5.50 14.40 7.19
C ALA A 24 5.22 12.95 7.59
N PRO A 25 5.77 11.97 6.87
CA PRO A 25 5.67 10.56 7.23
C PRO A 25 6.30 10.33 8.61
N ALA A 26 5.49 9.91 9.58
CA ALA A 26 5.92 9.77 10.98
C ALA A 26 5.24 8.61 11.71
N ILE A 27 4.40 7.84 11.02
CA ILE A 27 3.63 6.73 11.59
C ILE A 27 4.32 5.42 11.21
N THR A 28 4.55 4.55 12.20
CA THR A 28 5.18 3.24 11.97
C THR A 28 4.19 2.24 11.37
N SER A 29 4.73 1.13 10.86
CA SER A 29 3.93 0.02 10.35
C SER A 29 2.98 -0.56 11.41
N GLU A 30 3.45 -0.66 12.65
CA GLU A 30 2.66 -1.17 13.79
C GLU A 30 1.54 -0.20 14.16
N GLU A 31 1.82 1.10 14.16
CA GLU A 31 0.79 2.14 14.39
C GLU A 31 -0.29 2.11 13.31
N LEU A 32 0.07 1.87 12.04
CA LEU A 32 -0.90 1.71 10.95
C LEU A 32 -1.83 0.52 11.21
N LEU A 33 -1.27 -0.63 11.59
CA LEU A 33 -2.04 -1.82 11.92
C LEU A 33 -2.98 -1.60 13.11
N ALA A 34 -2.52 -0.91 14.14
CA ALA A 34 -3.33 -0.59 15.32
C ALA A 34 -4.56 0.26 15.00
N CYS A 35 -4.53 1.01 13.87
CA CYS A 35 -5.68 1.80 13.42
C CYS A 35 -6.77 0.98 12.70
N VAL A 36 -6.49 -0.29 12.36
CA VAL A 36 -7.44 -1.19 11.65
C VAL A 36 -7.43 -2.56 12.33
N PRO A 37 -7.90 -2.66 13.58
CA PRO A 37 -7.83 -3.91 14.35
C PRO A 37 -8.60 -5.07 13.71
N GLU A 38 -9.60 -4.78 12.87
CA GLU A 38 -10.41 -5.76 12.15
C GLU A 38 -9.58 -6.65 11.20
N LEU A 39 -8.35 -6.27 10.89
CA LEU A 39 -7.43 -7.08 10.07
C LEU A 39 -7.10 -8.42 10.75
N ALA A 40 -7.10 -8.47 12.07
CA ALA A 40 -6.85 -9.70 12.83
C ALA A 40 -7.93 -10.79 12.61
N ASP A 41 -9.13 -10.39 12.22
CA ASP A 41 -10.22 -11.32 11.88
C ASP A 41 -10.08 -11.90 10.46
N LEU A 42 -9.29 -11.23 9.60
CA LEU A 42 -9.11 -11.62 8.20
C LEU A 42 -7.91 -12.55 8.00
N CYS A 43 -6.78 -12.24 8.63
CA CYS A 43 -5.52 -12.93 8.39
C CYS A 43 -4.52 -12.73 9.53
N GLU A 44 -3.45 -13.52 9.51
CA GLU A 44 -2.27 -13.28 10.33
C GLU A 44 -1.45 -12.16 9.68
N VAL A 45 -1.29 -11.03 10.37
CA VAL A 45 -0.61 -9.85 9.84
C VAL A 45 0.74 -9.67 10.53
N SER A 46 1.77 -9.51 9.73
CA SER A 46 3.06 -8.97 10.15
C SER A 46 3.36 -7.67 9.40
N ALA A 47 4.24 -6.84 9.92
CA ALA A 47 4.57 -5.55 9.33
C ALA A 47 6.06 -5.28 9.32
N VAL A 48 6.51 -4.55 8.30
CA VAL A 48 7.89 -4.08 8.18
C VAL A 48 7.91 -2.66 7.62
N GLN A 49 8.75 -1.81 8.20
CA GLN A 49 9.04 -0.49 7.67
C GLN A 49 10.18 -0.60 6.66
N VAL A 50 9.87 -0.51 5.36
CA VAL A 50 10.89 -0.60 4.31
C VAL A 50 11.66 0.70 4.21
N PHE A 51 10.95 1.82 4.19
CA PHE A 51 11.45 3.20 4.31
C PHE A 51 10.28 4.10 4.75
N ASN A 52 10.57 5.38 5.01
CA ASN A 52 9.54 6.34 5.42
C ASN A 52 9.71 7.65 4.67
N LEU A 53 9.17 7.72 3.44
CA LEU A 53 9.35 8.82 2.52
C LEU A 53 8.01 9.39 2.04
N ASP A 54 8.03 10.67 1.66
CA ASP A 54 7.03 11.20 0.74
C ASP A 54 7.19 10.48 -0.61
N SER A 55 6.08 10.11 -1.24
CA SER A 55 6.14 9.33 -2.49
C SER A 55 6.78 10.08 -3.65
N THR A 56 6.85 11.41 -3.61
CA THR A 56 7.58 12.21 -4.61
C THR A 56 9.08 11.91 -4.62
N ASN A 57 9.61 11.32 -3.55
CA ASN A 57 11.00 10.88 -3.40
C ASN A 57 11.19 9.38 -3.65
N VAL A 58 10.16 8.66 -4.08
CA VAL A 58 10.25 7.24 -4.40
C VAL A 58 10.67 7.06 -5.86
N GLY A 59 11.73 6.30 -6.08
CA GLY A 59 12.28 6.01 -7.39
C GLY A 59 12.85 4.59 -7.49
N PRO A 60 13.70 4.30 -8.47
CA PRO A 60 14.19 2.94 -8.75
C PRO A 60 14.87 2.25 -7.56
N ALA A 61 15.64 2.98 -6.76
CA ALA A 61 16.31 2.41 -5.58
C ALA A 61 15.29 1.95 -4.52
N GLN A 62 14.21 2.71 -4.34
CA GLN A 62 13.13 2.36 -3.43
C GLN A 62 12.31 1.16 -3.95
N TRP A 63 12.06 1.08 -5.25
CA TRP A 63 11.43 -0.11 -5.86
C TRP A 63 12.25 -1.36 -5.63
N GLN A 64 13.57 -1.29 -5.80
CA GLN A 64 14.49 -2.40 -5.50
C GLN A 64 14.42 -2.81 -4.02
N SER A 65 14.30 -1.86 -3.09
CA SER A 65 14.15 -2.14 -1.66
C SER A 65 12.85 -2.87 -1.36
N ILE A 66 11.74 -2.46 -1.99
CA ILE A 66 10.44 -3.16 -1.88
C ILE A 66 10.55 -4.59 -2.40
N VAL A 67 11.11 -4.77 -3.60
CA VAL A 67 11.28 -6.10 -4.22
C VAL A 67 12.16 -7.02 -3.37
N ARG A 68 13.25 -6.49 -2.81
CA ARG A 68 14.12 -7.23 -1.90
C ARG A 68 13.36 -7.70 -0.66
N CYS A 69 12.59 -6.81 -0.04
CA CYS A 69 11.77 -7.14 1.12
C CYS A 69 10.72 -8.22 0.81
N ILE A 70 10.05 -8.13 -0.35
CA ILE A 70 9.12 -9.18 -0.83
C ILE A 70 9.87 -10.50 -0.98
N LYS A 71 11.02 -10.50 -1.65
CA LYS A 71 11.81 -11.71 -1.90
C LYS A 71 12.28 -12.39 -0.61
N GLU A 72 12.77 -11.63 0.36
CA GLU A 72 13.25 -12.12 1.64
C GLU A 72 12.14 -12.75 2.49
N ASN A 73 10.88 -12.32 2.30
CA ASN A 73 9.72 -12.79 3.04
C ASN A 73 8.79 -13.71 2.20
N TYR A 74 9.18 -14.03 0.96
CA TYR A 74 8.31 -14.68 0.01
C TYR A 74 7.79 -16.03 0.51
N ASP A 75 8.65 -16.85 1.07
CA ASP A 75 8.29 -18.22 1.51
C ASP A 75 7.47 -18.20 2.82
N ALA A 76 7.61 -17.17 3.63
CA ALA A 76 6.93 -17.04 4.92
C ALA A 76 5.52 -16.45 4.84
N CYS A 77 5.18 -15.77 3.74
CA CYS A 77 3.93 -15.03 3.59
C CYS A 77 3.12 -15.53 2.40
N ASP A 78 1.79 -15.39 2.47
CA ASP A 78 0.85 -15.75 1.39
C ASP A 78 0.52 -14.57 0.47
N GLY A 79 0.87 -13.36 0.87
CA GLY A 79 0.65 -12.14 0.10
C GLY A 79 1.26 -10.92 0.77
N PHE A 80 1.28 -9.81 0.03
CA PHE A 80 1.94 -8.57 0.40
C PHE A 80 1.01 -7.38 0.20
N VAL A 81 0.91 -6.51 1.20
CA VAL A 81 0.21 -5.22 1.11
C VAL A 81 1.23 -4.12 1.32
N ILE A 82 1.26 -3.14 0.43
CA ILE A 82 2.21 -2.02 0.46
C ILE A 82 1.43 -0.73 0.73
N ALA A 83 1.67 -0.12 1.89
CA ALA A 83 1.17 1.21 2.20
C ALA A 83 2.11 2.26 1.60
N HIS A 84 1.61 3.08 0.68
CA HIS A 84 2.40 3.96 -0.18
C HIS A 84 1.75 5.34 -0.33
N GLY A 85 2.54 6.37 -0.59
CA GLY A 85 2.02 7.68 -0.93
C GLY A 85 1.37 7.71 -2.31
N THR A 86 0.30 8.49 -2.47
CA THR A 86 -0.56 8.42 -3.65
C THR A 86 0.05 9.02 -4.91
N ASP A 87 0.99 9.98 -4.80
CA ASP A 87 1.48 10.75 -5.95
C ASP A 87 2.26 9.89 -6.95
N THR A 88 3.01 8.91 -6.47
CA THR A 88 3.79 8.00 -7.33
C THR A 88 3.38 6.53 -7.20
N MET A 89 2.30 6.22 -6.49
CA MET A 89 1.84 4.83 -6.27
C MET A 89 1.59 4.08 -7.59
N ALA A 90 1.00 4.75 -8.59
CA ALA A 90 0.77 4.15 -9.91
C ALA A 90 2.08 3.79 -10.63
N TYR A 91 3.12 4.61 -10.50
CA TYR A 91 4.45 4.32 -11.06
C TYR A 91 5.11 3.15 -10.34
N THR A 92 5.03 3.12 -9.01
CA THR A 92 5.53 1.99 -8.21
C THR A 92 4.77 0.70 -8.57
N ALA A 93 3.45 0.74 -8.71
CA ALA A 93 2.64 -0.40 -9.11
C ALA A 93 3.05 -0.94 -10.51
N ALA A 94 3.27 -0.05 -11.47
CA ALA A 94 3.74 -0.41 -12.79
C ALA A 94 5.15 -1.02 -12.73
N ALA A 95 6.09 -0.39 -12.02
CA ALA A 95 7.45 -0.91 -11.85
C ALA A 95 7.46 -2.31 -11.23
N LEU A 96 6.74 -2.49 -10.12
CA LEU A 96 6.65 -3.79 -9.45
C LEU A 96 6.01 -4.87 -10.34
N SER A 97 5.07 -4.51 -11.21
CA SER A 97 4.45 -5.44 -12.16
C SER A 97 5.48 -6.08 -13.11
N TYR A 98 6.57 -5.36 -13.43
CA TYR A 98 7.67 -5.87 -14.26
C TYR A 98 8.80 -6.47 -13.43
N MET A 99 9.00 -6.03 -12.19
CA MET A 99 10.08 -6.50 -11.32
C MET A 99 9.71 -7.77 -10.55
N VAL A 100 8.40 -7.97 -10.25
CA VAL A 100 7.88 -9.15 -9.52
C VAL A 100 7.07 -9.99 -10.51
N GLN A 101 7.78 -10.70 -11.38
CA GLN A 101 7.15 -11.56 -12.39
C GLN A 101 6.89 -12.97 -11.88
N ASN A 102 5.84 -13.58 -12.41
CA ASN A 102 5.47 -14.98 -12.12
C ASN A 102 5.22 -15.26 -10.63
N SER A 103 4.84 -14.25 -9.85
CA SER A 103 4.47 -14.44 -8.46
C SER A 103 3.11 -15.15 -8.36
N ALA A 104 3.09 -16.26 -7.64
CA ALA A 104 1.86 -16.93 -7.24
C ALA A 104 1.13 -16.19 -6.10
N LYS A 105 1.78 -15.18 -5.50
CA LYS A 105 1.28 -14.44 -4.35
C LYS A 105 0.95 -13.02 -4.74
N PRO A 106 -0.20 -12.46 -4.30
CA PRO A 106 -0.58 -11.10 -4.65
C PRO A 106 0.32 -10.06 -3.99
N VAL A 107 0.58 -8.98 -4.72
CA VAL A 107 1.24 -7.76 -4.24
C VAL A 107 0.27 -6.60 -4.43
N VAL A 108 -0.23 -6.04 -3.34
CA VAL A 108 -1.32 -5.08 -3.35
C VAL A 108 -0.83 -3.73 -2.83
N LEU A 109 -0.87 -2.70 -3.67
CA LEU A 109 -0.56 -1.34 -3.25
C LEU A 109 -1.82 -0.62 -2.81
N THR A 110 -1.72 0.14 -1.74
CA THR A 110 -2.75 1.04 -1.26
C THR A 110 -2.15 2.27 -0.57
N GLY A 111 -2.99 3.22 -0.27
CA GLY A 111 -2.62 4.46 0.39
C GLY A 111 -3.86 5.27 0.71
N SER A 112 -3.70 6.56 0.98
CA SER A 112 -4.83 7.44 1.23
C SER A 112 -4.56 8.89 0.85
N GLN A 113 -5.65 9.64 0.65
CA GLN A 113 -5.60 11.09 0.45
C GLN A 113 -5.46 11.84 1.77
N LYS A 114 -5.87 11.22 2.89
CA LYS A 114 -5.74 11.78 4.23
C LYS A 114 -5.00 10.83 5.17
N SER A 115 -4.32 11.40 6.17
CA SER A 115 -3.67 10.62 7.22
C SER A 115 -4.67 9.69 7.91
N ILE A 116 -4.20 8.52 8.33
CA ILE A 116 -5.03 7.53 9.03
C ILE A 116 -5.64 8.06 10.34
N TYR A 117 -5.05 9.09 10.92
CA TYR A 117 -5.56 9.75 12.14
C TYR A 117 -6.63 10.80 11.88
N ASN A 118 -6.86 11.20 10.64
CA ASN A 118 -7.95 12.13 10.34
C ASN A 118 -9.30 11.45 10.58
N ARG A 119 -10.24 12.22 11.13
CA ARG A 119 -11.58 11.69 11.44
C ARG A 119 -12.33 11.20 10.20
N ASP A 120 -12.19 11.91 9.08
CA ASP A 120 -12.83 11.67 7.80
C ASP A 120 -11.83 11.03 6.77
N THR A 121 -10.93 10.20 7.25
CA THR A 121 -9.92 9.55 6.42
C THR A 121 -10.49 8.45 5.54
N ASP A 122 -9.95 8.32 4.33
CA ASP A 122 -10.11 7.17 3.44
C ASP A 122 -9.15 6.01 3.77
N ALA A 123 -8.16 6.26 4.64
CA ALA A 123 -7.06 5.34 4.91
C ALA A 123 -7.50 3.97 5.46
N ARG A 124 -8.41 3.99 6.47
CA ARG A 124 -8.84 2.73 7.12
C ARG A 124 -9.57 1.82 6.13
N ASN A 125 -10.49 2.39 5.34
CA ASN A 125 -11.20 1.62 4.32
C ASN A 125 -10.25 1.11 3.24
N ASN A 126 -9.35 1.94 2.73
CA ASN A 126 -8.41 1.54 1.70
C ASN A 126 -7.48 0.43 2.19
N LEU A 127 -6.93 0.55 3.41
CA LEU A 127 -6.07 -0.47 3.99
C LEU A 127 -6.84 -1.78 4.20
N TYR A 128 -8.02 -1.73 4.82
CA TYR A 128 -8.87 -2.91 5.02
C TYR A 128 -9.19 -3.61 3.70
N ARG A 129 -9.62 -2.87 2.67
CA ARG A 129 -9.94 -3.43 1.35
C ARG A 129 -8.74 -4.05 0.64
N ALA A 130 -7.54 -3.48 0.81
CA ALA A 130 -6.31 -4.07 0.29
C ALA A 130 -6.05 -5.45 0.89
N PHE A 131 -6.25 -5.61 2.20
CA PHE A 131 -6.12 -6.91 2.87
C PHE A 131 -7.23 -7.88 2.46
N VAL A 132 -8.49 -7.43 2.37
CA VAL A 132 -9.60 -8.26 1.86
C VAL A 132 -9.27 -8.82 0.49
N TYR A 133 -8.73 -8.00 -0.42
CA TYR A 133 -8.31 -8.48 -1.73
C TYR A 133 -7.13 -9.46 -1.60
N ALA A 134 -6.09 -9.12 -0.84
CA ALA A 134 -4.90 -9.95 -0.70
C ALA A 134 -5.19 -11.37 -0.16
N VAL A 135 -6.20 -11.51 0.69
CA VAL A 135 -6.61 -12.82 1.22
C VAL A 135 -7.60 -13.57 0.33
N SER A 136 -8.17 -12.94 -0.69
CA SER A 136 -9.13 -13.60 -1.57
C SER A 136 -8.46 -14.70 -2.42
N ASP A 137 -9.21 -15.75 -2.76
CA ASP A 137 -8.67 -16.86 -3.56
C ASP A 137 -8.38 -16.46 -5.02
N GLY A 138 -9.03 -15.40 -5.50
CA GLY A 138 -8.81 -14.85 -6.84
C GLY A 138 -7.71 -13.77 -6.90
N ALA A 139 -7.02 -13.48 -5.77
CA ALA A 139 -5.97 -12.47 -5.76
C ALA A 139 -4.72 -12.94 -6.51
N TRP A 140 -4.20 -12.07 -7.38
CA TRP A 140 -3.02 -12.38 -8.18
C TRP A 140 -2.27 -11.11 -8.61
N GLY A 141 -1.01 -11.26 -8.93
CA GLY A 141 -0.19 -10.22 -9.55
C GLY A 141 -0.02 -8.96 -8.70
N VAL A 142 0.34 -7.87 -9.36
CA VAL A 142 0.46 -6.55 -8.74
C VAL A 142 -0.80 -5.74 -9.01
N GLN A 143 -1.50 -5.38 -7.94
CA GLN A 143 -2.78 -4.64 -8.00
C GLN A 143 -2.69 -3.39 -7.13
N LEU A 144 -3.42 -2.35 -7.52
CA LEU A 144 -3.65 -1.16 -6.73
C LEU A 144 -5.10 -1.18 -6.22
N VAL A 145 -5.27 -1.15 -4.90
CA VAL A 145 -6.60 -1.12 -4.27
C VAL A 145 -6.84 0.25 -3.65
N PHE A 146 -7.83 0.95 -4.14
CA PHE A 146 -8.15 2.30 -3.70
C PHE A 146 -9.63 2.62 -3.97
N ASP A 147 -10.31 3.27 -3.02
CA ASP A 147 -11.72 3.66 -3.15
C ASP A 147 -12.62 2.50 -3.64
N ASN A 148 -12.51 1.35 -2.96
CA ASN A 148 -13.23 0.10 -3.26
C ASN A 148 -13.02 -0.47 -4.69
N LYS A 149 -11.97 -0.05 -5.38
CA LYS A 149 -11.59 -0.55 -6.71
C LYS A 149 -10.32 -1.37 -6.62
N VAL A 150 -10.25 -2.43 -7.41
CA VAL A 150 -9.02 -3.18 -7.68
C VAL A 150 -8.60 -2.86 -9.11
N ILE A 151 -7.42 -2.30 -9.27
CA ILE A 151 -6.90 -1.84 -10.55
C ILE A 151 -5.59 -2.55 -10.83
N LEU A 152 -5.43 -3.12 -12.02
CA LEU A 152 -4.18 -3.76 -12.43
C LEU A 152 -3.02 -2.76 -12.36
N GLY A 153 -1.91 -3.15 -11.74
CA GLY A 153 -0.78 -2.26 -11.48
C GLY A 153 -0.23 -1.55 -12.73
N THR A 154 -0.24 -2.23 -13.89
CA THR A 154 0.17 -1.63 -15.17
C THR A 154 -0.87 -0.70 -15.79
N ARG A 155 -2.09 -0.67 -15.29
CA ARG A 155 -3.21 0.14 -15.78
C ARG A 155 -3.62 1.27 -14.86
N ALA A 156 -3.07 1.32 -13.64
CA ALA A 156 -3.43 2.31 -12.66
C ALA A 156 -2.90 3.70 -13.02
N ARG A 157 -3.75 4.71 -12.86
CA ARG A 157 -3.38 6.12 -13.04
C ARG A 157 -4.07 6.98 -11.99
N LYS A 158 -3.33 7.88 -11.34
CA LYS A 158 -3.92 8.93 -10.49
C LYS A 158 -4.51 10.01 -11.39
N THR A 159 -5.83 10.10 -11.42
CA THR A 159 -6.57 11.05 -12.29
C THR A 159 -7.13 12.25 -11.54
N ARG A 160 -7.13 12.19 -10.20
CA ARG A 160 -7.60 13.28 -9.33
C ARG A 160 -6.66 13.47 -8.15
N THR A 161 -6.32 14.73 -7.86
CA THR A 161 -5.34 15.06 -6.82
C THR A 161 -5.91 15.10 -5.40
N ARG A 162 -7.19 15.43 -5.23
CA ARG A 162 -7.82 15.64 -3.92
C ARG A 162 -9.00 14.71 -3.61
N SER A 163 -9.64 14.15 -4.63
CA SER A 163 -10.79 13.26 -4.44
C SER A 163 -10.36 11.93 -3.84
N PHE A 164 -11.21 11.34 -3.00
CA PHE A 164 -11.03 9.96 -2.55
C PHE A 164 -11.10 8.96 -3.72
N ASN A 165 -11.89 9.25 -4.75
CA ASN A 165 -11.86 8.52 -6.02
C ASN A 165 -10.67 9.01 -6.89
N ALA A 166 -9.44 8.77 -6.42
CA ALA A 166 -8.23 9.34 -7.01
C ALA A 166 -7.69 8.54 -8.20
N PHE A 167 -7.93 7.24 -8.26
CA PHE A 167 -7.35 6.35 -9.26
C PHE A 167 -8.39 5.78 -10.22
N SER A 168 -7.96 5.60 -11.46
CA SER A 168 -8.72 4.95 -12.52
C SER A 168 -7.84 3.96 -13.28
N SER A 169 -8.46 2.94 -13.88
CA SER A 169 -7.81 2.13 -14.90
C SER A 169 -7.75 2.91 -16.20
N ILE A 170 -6.64 2.79 -16.91
CA ILE A 170 -6.55 3.19 -18.32
C ILE A 170 -6.83 1.98 -19.21
N ASP A 171 -7.47 2.22 -20.34
CA ASP A 171 -7.81 1.21 -21.34
C ASP A 171 -6.58 0.68 -22.10
#